data_5bffd83921b77a4bca16156da8b7b41f
#
_entry.id   5bffd83921b77a4bca16156da8b7b41f
#
_cell.length_a   1.000
_cell.length_b   1.000
_cell.length_c   1.000
_cell.angle_alpha   90.00
_cell.angle_beta   90.00
_cell.angle_gamma   90.00
#
_symmetry.space_group_name_H-M   'P 1'
#
loop_
_entity.id
_entity.type
_entity.pdbx_description
1 polymer ?
#
loop_
_entity_poly.entity_id
_entity_poly.type
_entity_poly.pdbx_seq_one_letter_code
_entity_poly.pdbx_strand_id
1 'polypeptide(L)'
;MTDRRTFLKKSGALAAMTMASASGLKASGITGTQVERILPGRLKRGDLIGLVTPGSSVTEEQLNDCISKLEEMGFRTTYNDTVLSEYGYFAGKDQERADELMEMFTREDVDGIWCVRGGYGSIRILDLLDYDEIRKNPKVFIGYSDITALLTSIYQECGLVTFHGPVGTSDFNRFSLKSMKKVLMEADGDYKYPYKREKGSRNNPEFDQYTLSGGRAEGALIGGNISVLDSIIGTRFEPDFQNKIVYLEEIGEKTYRVDKMLFHLLSGSNLKQAAGIVMGVFGECNINDAPTLSLKEALDDLLIPLNIPVSYGLSFGHIKRMVTIPTGIMAAMDADKNSLMLLEAAVV
;
A
#
# COMPACT_ATOMS: atom_id res chain seq x y z
N MET A 1 -9.13 6.94 64.11
CA MET A 1 -9.83 7.73 63.06
C MET A 1 -8.92 8.94 62.75
N THR A 2 -8.10 8.85 61.72
CA THR A 2 -7.19 9.91 61.34
C THR A 2 -7.96 10.93 60.48
N ASP A 3 -7.96 12.16 60.95
CA ASP A 3 -8.71 13.29 60.43
C ASP A 3 -8.31 13.62 58.98
N ARG A 4 -9.32 13.73 58.10
CA ARG A 4 -9.19 14.07 56.66
C ARG A 4 -8.41 15.38 56.41
N ARG A 5 -8.40 16.29 57.37
CA ARG A 5 -7.67 17.57 57.28
C ARG A 5 -6.15 17.40 57.41
N THR A 6 -5.67 16.39 58.15
CA THR A 6 -4.25 16.11 58.33
C THR A 6 -3.64 15.41 57.11
N PHE A 7 -4.45 14.65 56.37
CA PHE A 7 -4.02 14.01 55.12
C PHE A 7 -3.83 15.05 53.99
N LEU A 8 -4.73 16.01 53.84
CA LEU A 8 -4.64 17.06 52.83
C LEU A 8 -3.48 18.05 53.06
N LYS A 9 -3.07 18.30 54.32
CA LYS A 9 -1.90 19.16 54.61
C LYS A 9 -0.56 18.46 54.35
N LYS A 10 -0.49 17.14 54.40
CA LYS A 10 0.74 16.37 54.11
C LYS A 10 0.88 16.13 52.59
N SER A 11 -0.18 16.08 51.82
CA SER A 11 -0.13 15.96 50.36
C SER A 11 0.23 17.27 49.65
N GLY A 12 -0.04 18.44 50.28
CA GLY A 12 0.30 19.75 49.69
C GLY A 12 1.80 20.10 49.79
N ALA A 13 2.53 19.53 50.77
CA ALA A 13 3.95 19.80 50.95
C ALA A 13 4.87 18.95 50.04
N LEU A 14 4.37 17.84 49.51
CA LEU A 14 5.14 17.00 48.57
C LEU A 14 5.00 17.46 47.11
N ALA A 15 3.95 18.22 46.77
CA ALA A 15 3.74 18.77 45.44
C ALA A 15 4.56 20.03 45.13
N ALA A 16 5.11 20.69 46.13
CA ALA A 16 5.90 21.93 45.98
C ALA A 16 7.41 21.70 45.78
N MET A 17 7.91 20.47 45.98
CA MET A 17 9.33 20.13 45.81
C MET A 17 9.66 19.44 44.48
N THR A 18 8.66 19.14 43.62
CA THR A 18 8.87 18.50 42.30
C THR A 18 8.73 19.45 41.12
N MET A 19 8.55 20.75 41.34
CA MET A 19 8.44 21.74 40.24
C MET A 19 9.74 22.50 39.91
N ALA A 20 10.89 22.13 40.53
CA ALA A 20 12.15 22.86 40.30
C ALA A 20 13.18 22.09 39.45
N SER A 21 12.84 20.97 38.81
CA SER A 21 13.77 20.23 37.94
C SER A 21 13.18 19.70 36.65
N ALA A 22 12.10 20.33 36.12
CA ALA A 22 11.52 19.99 34.81
C ALA A 22 11.94 21.00 33.73
N SER A 23 13.16 21.52 33.78
CA SER A 23 13.76 22.25 32.66
C SER A 23 14.84 21.38 32.03
N GLY A 24 14.48 20.60 31.00
CA GLY A 24 15.50 19.92 30.21
C GLY A 24 15.14 18.56 29.60
N LEU A 25 13.91 18.09 29.69
CA LEU A 25 13.46 17.04 28.76
C LEU A 25 13.07 17.72 27.44
N LYS A 26 14.09 18.01 26.61
CA LYS A 26 13.83 18.08 25.16
C LYS A 26 13.22 16.74 24.81
N ALA A 27 11.95 16.74 24.43
CA ALA A 27 11.40 15.67 23.61
C ALA A 27 12.38 15.55 22.43
N SER A 28 13.20 14.53 22.43
CA SER A 28 13.88 14.06 21.23
C SER A 28 12.73 13.63 20.33
N GLY A 29 12.22 14.56 19.53
CA GLY A 29 11.51 14.18 18.34
C GLY A 29 12.46 13.22 17.64
N ILE A 30 12.05 11.99 17.51
CA ILE A 30 12.63 11.06 16.55
C ILE A 30 12.34 11.73 15.21
N THR A 31 13.25 12.61 14.77
CA THR A 31 13.35 12.96 13.36
C THR A 31 13.84 11.67 12.72
N GLY A 32 12.90 10.82 12.31
CA GLY A 32 13.21 9.70 11.45
C GLY A 32 14.01 10.30 10.29
N THR A 33 15.27 9.93 10.18
CA THR A 33 16.07 10.22 8.99
C THR A 33 15.29 9.62 7.85
N GLN A 34 14.70 10.47 7.01
CA GLN A 34 13.94 10.02 5.85
C GLN A 34 14.90 9.19 5.00
N VAL A 35 14.63 7.89 4.88
CA VAL A 35 15.50 6.98 4.13
C VAL A 35 15.55 7.48 2.70
N GLU A 36 16.76 7.65 2.15
CA GLU A 36 16.95 8.10 0.78
C GLU A 36 16.27 7.14 -0.20
N ARG A 37 15.43 7.70 -1.07
CA ARG A 37 14.67 6.95 -2.06
C ARG A 37 15.59 6.32 -3.11
N ILE A 38 15.31 5.06 -3.47
CA ILE A 38 16.02 4.30 -4.51
C ILE A 38 15.03 3.90 -5.59
N LEU A 39 15.39 4.17 -6.84
CA LEU A 39 14.67 3.68 -8.01
C LEU A 39 15.27 2.35 -8.48
N PRO A 40 14.46 1.31 -8.72
CA PRO A 40 14.96 0.10 -9.35
C PRO A 40 15.27 0.32 -10.82
N GLY A 41 16.12 -0.54 -11.41
CA GLY A 41 16.33 -0.60 -12.85
C GLY A 41 15.04 -0.89 -13.60
N ARG A 42 14.79 -0.20 -14.73
CA ARG A 42 13.64 -0.50 -15.60
C ARG A 42 13.71 -1.89 -16.18
N LEU A 43 12.57 -2.57 -16.26
CA LEU A 43 12.48 -3.87 -16.91
C LEU A 43 12.57 -3.75 -18.45
N LYS A 44 13.17 -4.74 -19.08
CA LYS A 44 13.35 -4.85 -20.53
C LYS A 44 12.92 -6.22 -21.01
N ARG A 45 12.58 -6.34 -22.28
CA ARG A 45 12.32 -7.65 -22.88
C ARG A 45 13.57 -8.54 -22.77
N GLY A 46 13.36 -9.77 -22.31
CA GLY A 46 14.42 -10.72 -22.05
C GLY A 46 14.91 -10.77 -20.60
N ASP A 47 14.50 -9.81 -19.76
CA ASP A 47 14.83 -9.82 -18.33
C ASP A 47 14.25 -11.04 -17.62
N LEU A 48 14.92 -11.47 -16.56
CA LEU A 48 14.53 -12.60 -15.74
C LEU A 48 13.72 -12.13 -14.53
N ILE A 49 12.48 -12.58 -14.44
CA ILE A 49 11.56 -12.26 -13.36
C ILE A 49 11.47 -13.41 -12.36
N GLY A 50 11.80 -13.13 -11.10
CA GLY A 50 11.61 -14.03 -9.96
C GLY A 50 10.15 -14.06 -9.55
N LEU A 51 9.53 -15.24 -9.51
CA LEU A 51 8.15 -15.43 -9.04
C LEU A 51 8.16 -15.83 -7.58
N VAL A 52 7.33 -15.16 -6.77
CA VAL A 52 7.22 -15.40 -5.33
C VAL A 52 5.77 -15.48 -4.86
N THR A 53 5.54 -16.18 -3.76
CA THR A 53 4.24 -16.34 -3.11
C THR A 53 4.30 -15.94 -1.63
N PRO A 54 4.50 -14.65 -1.29
CA PRO A 54 4.73 -14.23 0.10
C PRO A 54 3.48 -14.28 0.98
N GLY A 55 2.29 -14.47 0.40
CA GLY A 55 0.99 -14.56 1.07
C GLY A 55 0.39 -15.96 1.03
N SER A 56 -0.72 -16.11 0.31
CA SER A 56 -1.42 -17.39 0.15
C SER A 56 -0.84 -18.26 -0.96
N SER A 57 -1.03 -19.58 -0.82
CA SER A 57 -0.63 -20.59 -1.81
C SER A 57 -1.31 -20.40 -3.17
N VAL A 58 -0.68 -20.90 -4.20
CA VAL A 58 -1.19 -20.94 -5.58
C VAL A 58 -1.19 -22.38 -6.11
N THR A 59 -2.07 -22.63 -7.08
CA THR A 59 -2.05 -23.90 -7.81
C THR A 59 -1.01 -23.87 -8.93
N GLU A 60 -0.60 -25.06 -9.39
CA GLU A 60 0.27 -25.17 -10.57
C GLU A 60 -0.33 -24.51 -11.82
N GLU A 61 -1.66 -24.57 -11.99
CA GLU A 61 -2.36 -23.87 -13.07
C GLU A 61 -2.20 -22.35 -12.97
N GLN A 62 -2.34 -21.76 -11.77
CA GLN A 62 -2.16 -20.34 -11.53
C GLN A 62 -0.71 -19.89 -11.76
N LEU A 63 0.26 -20.71 -11.38
CA LEU A 63 1.67 -20.43 -11.64
C LEU A 63 1.97 -20.47 -13.14
N ASN A 64 1.50 -21.49 -13.85
CA ASN A 64 1.69 -21.63 -15.30
C ASN A 64 1.00 -20.50 -16.08
N ASP A 65 -0.18 -20.05 -15.66
CA ASP A 65 -0.87 -18.88 -16.23
C ASP A 65 -0.05 -17.59 -16.02
N CYS A 66 0.51 -17.41 -14.82
CA CYS A 66 1.41 -16.29 -14.52
C CYS A 66 2.66 -16.31 -15.44
N ILE A 67 3.31 -17.46 -15.57
CA ILE A 67 4.48 -17.64 -16.44
C ILE A 67 4.12 -17.25 -17.88
N SER A 68 3.04 -17.80 -18.42
CA SER A 68 2.60 -17.54 -19.79
C SER A 68 2.35 -16.05 -20.04
N LYS A 69 1.70 -15.36 -19.11
CA LYS A 69 1.45 -13.90 -19.20
C LYS A 69 2.73 -13.08 -19.22
N LEU A 70 3.72 -13.42 -18.39
CA LEU A 70 5.00 -12.72 -18.34
C LEU A 70 5.85 -13.00 -19.59
N GLU A 71 5.82 -14.23 -20.10
CA GLU A 71 6.47 -14.60 -21.36
C GLU A 71 5.86 -13.85 -22.56
N GLU A 72 4.53 -13.67 -22.60
CA GLU A 72 3.85 -12.83 -23.59
C GLU A 72 4.31 -11.36 -23.53
N MET A 73 4.63 -10.86 -22.35
CA MET A 73 5.25 -9.54 -22.17
C MET A 73 6.70 -9.50 -22.65
N GLY A 74 7.32 -10.67 -22.85
CA GLY A 74 8.68 -10.86 -23.34
C GLY A 74 9.71 -11.05 -22.25
N PHE A 75 9.31 -11.38 -21.03
CA PHE A 75 10.18 -11.72 -19.91
C PHE A 75 10.53 -13.21 -19.93
N ARG A 76 11.58 -13.58 -19.22
CA ARG A 76 11.86 -14.95 -18.77
C ARG A 76 11.45 -15.05 -17.31
N THR A 77 11.15 -16.22 -16.82
CA THR A 77 10.73 -16.43 -15.44
C THR A 77 11.62 -17.45 -14.72
N THR A 78 11.76 -17.28 -13.42
CA THR A 78 12.41 -18.24 -12.50
C THR A 78 11.64 -18.27 -11.18
N TYR A 79 11.66 -19.40 -10.52
CA TYR A 79 11.04 -19.60 -9.21
C TYR A 79 11.71 -20.76 -8.49
N ASN A 80 11.51 -20.86 -7.18
CA ASN A 80 11.91 -21.99 -6.38
C ASN A 80 10.75 -22.98 -6.23
N ASP A 81 11.04 -24.22 -5.91
CA ASP A 81 9.99 -25.24 -5.68
C ASP A 81 9.03 -24.85 -4.54
N THR A 82 9.48 -23.96 -3.63
CA THR A 82 8.66 -23.38 -2.53
C THR A 82 7.49 -22.55 -3.01
N VAL A 83 7.50 -22.03 -4.25
CA VAL A 83 6.40 -21.23 -4.83
C VAL A 83 5.06 -21.98 -4.83
N LEU A 84 5.09 -23.32 -4.85
CA LEU A 84 3.91 -24.20 -4.79
C LEU A 84 3.68 -24.80 -3.38
N SER A 85 4.42 -24.35 -2.37
CA SER A 85 4.25 -24.85 -1.01
C SER A 85 2.89 -24.45 -0.44
N GLU A 86 2.37 -25.26 0.47
CA GLU A 86 1.10 -25.03 1.13
C GLU A 86 1.22 -25.31 2.64
N TYR A 87 0.75 -24.36 3.45
CA TYR A 87 0.64 -24.49 4.89
C TYR A 87 -0.66 -23.85 5.37
N GLY A 88 -1.75 -24.62 5.35
CA GLY A 88 -3.10 -24.10 5.56
C GLY A 88 -3.48 -23.10 4.47
N TYR A 89 -3.71 -21.84 4.83
CA TYR A 89 -4.01 -20.78 3.85
C TYR A 89 -2.78 -19.99 3.38
N PHE A 90 -1.57 -20.35 3.85
CA PHE A 90 -0.30 -19.73 3.45
C PHE A 90 0.42 -20.54 2.36
N ALA A 91 1.28 -19.88 1.64
CA ALA A 91 2.21 -20.49 0.68
C ALA A 91 3.47 -21.08 1.34
N GLY A 92 3.36 -21.66 2.53
CA GLY A 92 4.46 -22.17 3.32
C GLY A 92 4.57 -21.49 4.69
N LYS A 93 5.54 -21.91 5.50
CA LYS A 93 5.81 -21.27 6.79
C LYS A 93 6.36 -19.87 6.59
N ASP A 94 6.27 -19.03 7.63
CA ASP A 94 6.70 -17.63 7.54
C ASP A 94 8.17 -17.51 7.09
N GLN A 95 9.07 -18.32 7.65
CA GLN A 95 10.49 -18.30 7.28
C GLN A 95 10.71 -18.73 5.82
N GLU A 96 10.03 -19.78 5.36
CA GLU A 96 10.14 -20.26 3.98
C GLU A 96 9.74 -19.19 2.96
N ARG A 97 8.65 -18.46 3.24
CA ARG A 97 8.17 -17.36 2.39
C ARG A 97 9.10 -16.13 2.41
N ALA A 98 9.68 -15.83 3.58
CA ALA A 98 10.66 -14.76 3.71
C ALA A 98 11.95 -15.12 2.98
N ASP A 99 12.47 -16.35 3.14
CA ASP A 99 13.69 -16.82 2.48
C ASP A 99 13.52 -16.83 0.96
N GLU A 100 12.35 -17.28 0.43
CA GLU A 100 12.02 -17.22 -1.00
C GLU A 100 12.10 -15.79 -1.54
N LEU A 101 11.50 -14.83 -0.84
CA LEU A 101 11.53 -13.43 -1.25
C LEU A 101 12.94 -12.86 -1.20
N MET A 102 13.69 -13.12 -0.12
CA MET A 102 15.06 -12.63 0.05
C MET A 102 16.00 -13.23 -0.99
N GLU A 103 15.85 -14.51 -1.34
CA GLU A 103 16.64 -15.14 -2.40
C GLU A 103 16.43 -14.41 -3.73
N MET A 104 15.19 -14.10 -4.12
CA MET A 104 14.92 -13.38 -5.37
C MET A 104 15.49 -11.95 -5.34
N PHE A 105 15.55 -11.29 -4.19
CA PHE A 105 16.24 -10.01 -4.06
C PHE A 105 17.76 -10.13 -4.21
N THR A 106 18.38 -11.16 -3.63
CA THR A 106 19.84 -11.28 -3.60
C THR A 106 20.45 -11.94 -4.86
N ARG A 107 19.68 -12.67 -5.65
CA ARG A 107 20.15 -13.28 -6.91
C ARG A 107 20.50 -12.22 -7.93
N GLU A 108 21.76 -12.19 -8.38
CA GLU A 108 22.28 -11.21 -9.36
C GLU A 108 21.67 -11.35 -10.76
N ASP A 109 21.19 -12.55 -11.11
CA ASP A 109 20.59 -12.83 -12.43
C ASP A 109 19.10 -12.47 -12.52
N VAL A 110 18.45 -12.10 -11.39
CA VAL A 110 17.05 -11.69 -11.34
C VAL A 110 16.94 -10.18 -11.49
N ASP A 111 16.18 -9.72 -12.48
CA ASP A 111 16.00 -8.29 -12.81
C ASP A 111 14.78 -7.66 -12.12
N GLY A 112 13.77 -8.46 -11.81
CA GLY A 112 12.56 -8.03 -11.12
C GLY A 112 11.86 -9.16 -10.40
N ILE A 113 10.98 -8.82 -9.46
CA ILE A 113 10.26 -9.79 -8.62
C ILE A 113 8.76 -9.56 -8.77
N TRP A 114 8.03 -10.62 -9.11
CA TRP A 114 6.59 -10.57 -9.33
C TRP A 114 5.86 -11.50 -8.36
N CYS A 115 4.95 -10.95 -7.56
CA CYS A 115 4.09 -11.75 -6.71
C CYS A 115 3.06 -12.51 -7.57
N VAL A 116 3.00 -13.82 -7.45
CA VAL A 116 2.03 -14.65 -8.18
C VAL A 116 0.62 -14.36 -7.67
N ARG A 117 0.47 -14.17 -6.34
CA ARG A 117 -0.80 -13.90 -5.67
C ARG A 117 -0.58 -13.06 -4.39
N GLY A 118 -1.63 -12.32 -3.98
CA GLY A 118 -1.75 -11.76 -2.64
C GLY A 118 -2.36 -12.77 -1.64
N GLY A 119 -3.57 -12.54 -1.20
CA GLY A 119 -4.29 -13.40 -0.25
C GLY A 119 -4.14 -12.93 1.17
N TYR A 120 -3.39 -13.67 2.02
CA TYR A 120 -3.11 -13.29 3.40
C TYR A 120 -1.78 -13.88 3.86
N GLY A 121 -1.00 -13.10 4.62
CA GLY A 121 0.20 -13.60 5.30
C GLY A 121 1.45 -12.74 5.14
N SER A 122 1.48 -11.78 4.21
CA SER A 122 2.64 -10.92 3.98
C SER A 122 3.04 -10.12 5.22
N ILE A 123 2.09 -9.70 6.04
CA ILE A 123 2.37 -8.99 7.30
C ILE A 123 3.24 -9.82 8.27
N ARG A 124 3.15 -11.14 8.25
CA ARG A 124 3.84 -12.03 9.19
C ARG A 124 5.33 -12.18 8.90
N ILE A 125 5.75 -11.85 7.69
CA ILE A 125 7.15 -11.99 7.27
C ILE A 125 7.93 -10.67 7.31
N LEU A 126 7.29 -9.55 7.64
CA LEU A 126 7.94 -8.23 7.62
C LEU A 126 9.18 -8.15 8.51
N ASP A 127 9.13 -8.73 9.71
CA ASP A 127 10.26 -8.74 10.66
C ASP A 127 11.35 -9.78 10.29
N LEU A 128 11.10 -10.63 9.29
CA LEU A 128 12.04 -11.66 8.83
C LEU A 128 12.89 -11.20 7.64
N LEU A 129 12.57 -10.04 7.05
CA LEU A 129 13.27 -9.52 5.88
C LEU A 129 14.51 -8.71 6.29
N ASP A 130 15.58 -8.86 5.51
CA ASP A 130 16.79 -8.02 5.60
C ASP A 130 16.64 -6.81 4.67
N TYR A 131 16.19 -5.69 5.21
CA TYR A 131 15.95 -4.46 4.43
C TYR A 131 17.26 -3.81 3.94
N ASP A 132 18.39 -4.06 4.61
CA ASP A 132 19.68 -3.58 4.14
C ASP A 132 20.13 -4.35 2.89
N GLU A 133 19.88 -5.66 2.83
CA GLU A 133 20.12 -6.46 1.63
C GLU A 133 19.17 -6.09 0.48
N ILE A 134 17.90 -5.83 0.77
CA ILE A 134 16.95 -5.33 -0.24
C ILE A 134 17.46 -4.00 -0.81
N ARG A 135 17.93 -3.08 0.04
CA ARG A 135 18.46 -1.78 -0.37
C ARG A 135 19.68 -1.89 -1.31
N LYS A 136 20.55 -2.88 -1.07
CA LYS A 136 21.74 -3.14 -1.91
C LYS A 136 21.39 -3.75 -3.25
N ASN A 137 20.22 -4.39 -3.37
CA ASN A 137 19.77 -5.12 -4.55
C ASN A 137 18.45 -4.55 -5.10
N PRO A 138 18.40 -3.27 -5.53
CA PRO A 138 17.14 -2.63 -5.91
C PRO A 138 16.58 -3.23 -7.20
N LYS A 139 15.42 -3.87 -7.09
CA LYS A 139 14.68 -4.52 -8.18
C LYS A 139 13.24 -4.04 -8.23
N VAL A 140 12.62 -4.09 -9.40
CA VAL A 140 11.17 -3.95 -9.50
C VAL A 140 10.52 -5.04 -8.63
N PHE A 141 9.73 -4.62 -7.64
CA PHE A 141 8.90 -5.50 -6.80
C PHE A 141 7.44 -5.11 -6.96
N ILE A 142 6.62 -6.01 -7.50
CA ILE A 142 5.23 -5.71 -7.88
C ILE A 142 4.23 -6.69 -7.28
N GLY A 143 3.10 -6.15 -6.82
CA GLY A 143 1.94 -6.86 -6.31
C GLY A 143 0.86 -5.91 -5.81
N TYR A 144 -0.23 -6.42 -5.26
CA TYR A 144 -1.29 -5.63 -4.63
C TYR A 144 -2.05 -6.49 -3.61
N SER A 145 -3.13 -5.97 -3.00
CA SER A 145 -3.89 -6.68 -1.98
C SER A 145 -3.01 -6.92 -0.73
N ASP A 146 -2.88 -8.15 -0.24
CA ASP A 146 -2.01 -8.53 0.89
C ASP A 146 -0.55 -8.05 0.73
N ILE A 147 -0.07 -7.94 -0.52
CA ILE A 147 1.28 -7.47 -0.82
C ILE A 147 1.48 -5.99 -0.43
N THR A 148 0.42 -5.23 -0.18
CA THR A 148 0.48 -3.85 0.34
C THR A 148 1.40 -3.75 1.56
N ALA A 149 1.37 -4.75 2.47
CA ALA A 149 2.24 -4.77 3.64
C ALA A 149 3.74 -4.74 3.25
N LEU A 150 4.12 -5.54 2.25
CA LEU A 150 5.50 -5.58 1.74
C LEU A 150 5.85 -4.31 0.95
N LEU A 151 4.94 -3.82 0.09
CA LEU A 151 5.18 -2.64 -0.73
C LEU A 151 5.50 -1.41 0.13
N THR A 152 4.66 -1.17 1.15
CA THR A 152 4.81 -0.02 2.04
C THR A 152 6.00 -0.18 2.98
N SER A 153 6.21 -1.38 3.55
CA SER A 153 7.31 -1.63 4.49
C SER A 153 8.68 -1.58 3.80
N ILE A 154 8.84 -2.17 2.62
CA ILE A 154 10.08 -2.09 1.84
C ILE A 154 10.41 -0.62 1.51
N TYR A 155 9.43 0.15 1.05
CA TYR A 155 9.66 1.57 0.80
C TYR A 155 10.03 2.34 2.09
N GLN A 156 9.31 2.09 3.18
CA GLN A 156 9.51 2.78 4.46
C GLN A 156 10.87 2.45 5.10
N GLU A 157 11.28 1.18 5.09
CA GLU A 157 12.49 0.69 5.76
C GLU A 157 13.77 0.92 4.95
N CYS A 158 13.70 0.76 3.64
CA CYS A 158 14.91 0.84 2.82
C CYS A 158 14.85 1.84 1.64
N GLY A 159 13.73 2.54 1.44
CA GLY A 159 13.59 3.57 0.42
C GLY A 159 13.38 3.05 -1.00
N LEU A 160 13.32 1.74 -1.22
CA LEU A 160 13.11 1.16 -2.54
C LEU A 160 11.69 1.44 -3.02
N VAL A 161 11.58 2.07 -4.20
CA VAL A 161 10.28 2.24 -4.88
C VAL A 161 9.71 0.88 -5.26
N THR A 162 8.48 0.63 -4.83
CA THR A 162 7.72 -0.61 -5.07
C THR A 162 6.46 -0.32 -5.88
N PHE A 163 5.79 -1.35 -6.40
CA PHE A 163 4.73 -1.15 -7.38
C PHE A 163 3.43 -1.87 -6.99
N HIS A 164 2.41 -1.09 -6.68
CA HIS A 164 1.05 -1.59 -6.54
C HIS A 164 0.47 -1.85 -7.92
N GLY A 165 0.35 -3.10 -8.31
CA GLY A 165 -0.05 -3.48 -9.65
C GLY A 165 -0.44 -4.95 -9.76
N PRO A 166 -0.88 -5.42 -10.94
CA PRO A 166 -1.37 -6.78 -11.14
C PRO A 166 -0.40 -7.85 -10.67
N VAL A 167 -0.89 -8.79 -9.83
CA VAL A 167 -0.20 -10.05 -9.51
C VAL A 167 -0.39 -11.07 -10.63
N GLY A 168 0.37 -12.17 -10.61
CA GLY A 168 0.31 -13.21 -11.64
C GLY A 168 -1.10 -13.74 -11.94
N THR A 169 -1.95 -13.88 -10.92
CA THR A 169 -3.35 -14.33 -11.06
C THR A 169 -4.32 -13.27 -11.58
N SER A 170 -3.87 -12.01 -11.78
CA SER A 170 -4.70 -10.93 -12.30
C SER A 170 -4.89 -11.02 -13.82
N ASP A 171 -5.91 -10.29 -14.35
CA ASP A 171 -6.10 -10.12 -15.79
C ASP A 171 -5.06 -9.16 -16.39
N PHE A 172 -4.15 -9.65 -17.25
CA PHE A 172 -3.22 -8.83 -18.01
C PHE A 172 -3.86 -8.29 -19.29
N ASN A 173 -4.98 -7.61 -19.15
CA ASN A 173 -5.66 -7.01 -20.30
C ASN A 173 -4.86 -5.82 -20.87
N ARG A 174 -5.20 -5.40 -22.09
CA ARG A 174 -4.50 -4.32 -22.81
C ARG A 174 -4.38 -3.01 -22.01
N PHE A 175 -5.37 -2.69 -21.16
CA PHE A 175 -5.35 -1.47 -20.35
C PHE A 175 -4.30 -1.57 -19.26
N SER A 176 -4.31 -2.67 -18.48
CA SER A 176 -3.34 -2.93 -17.41
C SER A 176 -1.92 -3.09 -17.96
N LEU A 177 -1.74 -3.85 -19.05
CA LEU A 177 -0.45 -4.01 -19.75
C LEU A 177 0.16 -2.66 -20.17
N LYS A 178 -0.67 -1.73 -20.69
CA LYS A 178 -0.18 -0.39 -21.07
C LYS A 178 0.33 0.38 -19.89
N SER A 179 -0.34 0.31 -18.75
CA SER A 179 0.09 0.98 -17.52
C SER A 179 1.36 0.34 -16.95
N MET A 180 1.42 -1.00 -16.85
CA MET A 180 2.61 -1.72 -16.41
C MET A 180 3.83 -1.37 -17.26
N LYS A 181 3.70 -1.44 -18.59
CA LYS A 181 4.78 -1.08 -19.51
C LYS A 181 5.26 0.35 -19.30
N LYS A 182 4.33 1.31 -19.16
CA LYS A 182 4.68 2.72 -18.95
C LYS A 182 5.43 2.95 -17.65
N VAL A 183 5.04 2.28 -16.57
CA VAL A 183 5.58 2.51 -15.22
C VAL A 183 6.83 1.67 -14.93
N LEU A 184 6.92 0.45 -15.46
CA LEU A 184 7.99 -0.51 -15.15
C LEU A 184 9.10 -0.56 -16.20
N MET A 185 8.82 -0.17 -17.46
CA MET A 185 9.74 -0.38 -18.58
C MET A 185 10.15 0.93 -19.26
N GLU A 186 9.42 2.03 -19.03
CA GLU A 186 9.73 3.33 -19.59
C GLU A 186 10.16 4.29 -18.47
N ALA A 187 11.37 4.85 -18.56
CA ALA A 187 11.91 5.80 -17.58
C ALA A 187 11.47 7.25 -17.91
N ASP A 188 10.18 7.44 -18.23
CA ASP A 188 9.61 8.74 -18.54
C ASP A 188 8.80 9.24 -17.36
N GLY A 189 8.95 10.51 -16.99
CA GLY A 189 8.06 11.23 -16.09
C GLY A 189 6.74 11.63 -16.79
N ASP A 190 5.94 12.46 -16.12
CA ASP A 190 4.70 13.05 -16.66
C ASP A 190 3.67 12.04 -17.19
N TYR A 191 3.46 10.95 -16.44
CA TYR A 191 2.44 9.97 -16.80
C TYR A 191 1.11 10.27 -16.14
N LYS A 192 0.13 10.78 -16.91
CA LYS A 192 -1.26 10.90 -16.47
C LYS A 192 -1.96 9.56 -16.56
N TYR A 193 -2.46 9.09 -15.42
CA TYR A 193 -3.19 7.83 -15.36
C TYR A 193 -4.49 7.90 -16.17
N PRO A 194 -4.72 6.90 -17.06
CA PRO A 194 -5.99 6.80 -17.76
C PRO A 194 -7.09 6.30 -16.82
N TYR A 195 -8.29 6.81 -16.98
CA TYR A 195 -9.48 6.21 -16.40
C TYR A 195 -10.20 5.34 -17.44
N LYS A 196 -10.66 4.20 -17.00
CA LYS A 196 -11.55 3.37 -17.82
C LYS A 196 -12.46 2.52 -16.95
N ARG A 197 -13.74 2.87 -16.93
CA ARG A 197 -14.76 2.11 -16.21
C ARG A 197 -14.77 0.64 -16.63
N GLU A 198 -15.01 -0.27 -15.69
CA GLU A 198 -15.14 -1.69 -15.97
C GLU A 198 -16.27 -2.01 -16.97
N LYS A 199 -16.01 -3.00 -17.83
CA LYS A 199 -17.03 -3.43 -18.80
C LYS A 199 -18.19 -4.11 -18.04
N GLY A 200 -19.42 -3.65 -18.28
CA GLY A 200 -20.62 -4.18 -17.62
C GLY A 200 -20.98 -3.53 -16.28
N SER A 201 -20.14 -2.65 -15.73
CA SER A 201 -20.40 -2.01 -14.42
C SER A 201 -21.23 -0.72 -14.49
N ARG A 202 -21.89 -0.44 -15.62
CA ARG A 202 -22.58 0.86 -15.86
C ARG A 202 -23.57 1.25 -14.75
N ASN A 203 -24.22 0.27 -14.16
CA ASN A 203 -25.24 0.49 -13.12
C ASN A 203 -24.73 0.12 -11.72
N ASN A 204 -23.44 -0.14 -11.54
CA ASN A 204 -22.84 -0.39 -10.24
C ASN A 204 -22.16 0.88 -9.73
N PRO A 205 -22.69 1.51 -8.64
CA PRO A 205 -22.17 2.77 -8.11
C PRO A 205 -20.73 2.66 -7.56
N GLU A 206 -20.26 1.47 -7.21
CA GLU A 206 -18.86 1.26 -6.77
C GLU A 206 -17.84 1.67 -7.83
N PHE A 207 -18.23 1.67 -9.10
CA PHE A 207 -17.38 2.08 -10.22
C PHE A 207 -17.63 3.52 -10.69
N ASP A 208 -18.38 4.31 -9.93
CA ASP A 208 -18.57 5.72 -10.25
C ASP A 208 -17.32 6.52 -9.87
N GLN A 209 -17.05 7.57 -10.63
CA GLN A 209 -16.08 8.57 -10.24
C GLN A 209 -16.77 9.76 -9.60
N TYR A 210 -16.27 10.20 -8.46
CA TYR A 210 -16.76 11.42 -7.82
C TYR A 210 -15.68 12.07 -6.95
N THR A 211 -15.85 13.36 -6.73
CA THR A 211 -15.04 14.17 -5.83
C THR A 211 -15.76 14.25 -4.49
N LEU A 212 -15.06 13.93 -3.39
CA LEU A 212 -15.55 14.15 -2.03
C LEU A 212 -15.19 15.56 -1.56
N SER A 213 -13.93 15.94 -1.77
CA SER A 213 -13.40 17.27 -1.44
C SER A 213 -12.51 17.75 -2.59
N GLY A 214 -12.82 18.91 -3.14
CA GLY A 214 -12.13 19.48 -4.29
C GLY A 214 -10.73 19.99 -3.97
N GLY A 215 -9.98 20.35 -5.01
CA GLY A 215 -8.66 20.93 -4.90
C GLY A 215 -7.56 20.10 -5.55
N ARG A 216 -6.32 20.57 -5.34
CA ARG A 216 -5.11 19.95 -5.92
C ARG A 216 -4.08 19.69 -4.85
N ALA A 217 -3.30 18.63 -5.01
CA ALA A 217 -2.19 18.31 -4.15
C ALA A 217 -1.04 17.70 -4.95
N GLU A 218 0.17 17.88 -4.44
CA GLU A 218 1.37 17.19 -4.89
C GLU A 218 2.02 16.48 -3.70
N GLY A 219 2.58 15.31 -3.94
CA GLY A 219 3.24 14.51 -2.90
C GLY A 219 3.69 13.17 -3.41
N ALA A 220 4.55 12.51 -2.66
CA ALA A 220 4.92 11.12 -2.95
C ALA A 220 3.71 10.21 -2.73
N LEU A 221 3.54 9.21 -3.59
CA LEU A 221 2.48 8.21 -3.48
C LEU A 221 2.79 7.21 -2.37
N ILE A 222 1.83 6.92 -1.52
CA ILE A 222 1.89 5.83 -0.54
C ILE A 222 0.48 5.27 -0.31
N GLY A 223 0.36 3.97 -0.05
CA GLY A 223 -0.96 3.40 0.22
C GLY A 223 -1.11 1.97 -0.27
N GLY A 224 -2.35 1.57 -0.56
CA GLY A 224 -2.71 0.23 -1.02
C GLY A 224 -4.05 -0.23 -0.48
N ASN A 225 -4.17 -1.50 -0.15
CA ASN A 225 -5.38 -2.09 0.42
C ASN A 225 -5.57 -1.62 1.87
N ILE A 226 -6.80 -1.14 2.19
CA ILE A 226 -7.07 -0.46 3.45
C ILE A 226 -7.00 -1.40 4.65
N SER A 227 -7.49 -2.63 4.52
CA SER A 227 -7.47 -3.62 5.60
C SER A 227 -6.03 -4.06 5.94
N VAL A 228 -5.17 -4.10 4.95
CA VAL A 228 -3.74 -4.40 5.16
C VAL A 228 -3.03 -3.23 5.82
N LEU A 229 -3.28 -2.00 5.36
CA LEU A 229 -2.74 -0.79 6.01
C LEU A 229 -3.20 -0.69 7.46
N ASP A 230 -4.49 -0.92 7.73
CA ASP A 230 -5.07 -0.94 9.08
C ASP A 230 -4.33 -1.92 10.02
N SER A 231 -3.92 -3.07 9.48
CA SER A 231 -3.26 -4.13 10.25
C SER A 231 -1.82 -3.81 10.67
N ILE A 232 -1.16 -2.84 10.04
CA ILE A 232 0.22 -2.44 10.36
C ILE A 232 0.30 -1.12 11.14
N ILE A 233 -0.82 -0.43 11.41
CA ILE A 233 -0.86 0.77 12.25
C ILE A 233 -0.43 0.41 13.68
N GLY A 234 0.41 1.26 14.27
CA GLY A 234 0.99 1.05 15.61
C GLY A 234 2.18 0.08 15.62
N THR A 235 2.58 -0.46 14.49
CA THR A 235 3.81 -1.26 14.34
C THR A 235 4.96 -0.38 13.81
N ARG A 236 6.20 -0.89 13.81
CA ARG A 236 7.32 -0.18 13.18
C ARG A 236 7.16 0.02 11.67
N PHE A 237 6.26 -0.75 11.06
CA PHE A 237 5.97 -0.73 9.62
C PHE A 237 4.83 0.22 9.25
N GLU A 238 4.31 0.98 10.23
CA GLU A 238 3.29 2.00 9.99
C GLU A 238 3.76 2.99 8.93
N PRO A 239 3.00 3.19 7.84
CA PRO A 239 3.40 4.13 6.80
C PRO A 239 3.32 5.58 7.31
N ASP A 240 4.32 6.38 6.98
CA ASP A 240 4.23 7.83 7.15
C ASP A 240 3.41 8.45 6.01
N PHE A 241 2.23 8.98 6.32
CA PHE A 241 1.32 9.62 5.36
C PHE A 241 1.50 11.14 5.26
N GLN A 242 2.33 11.75 6.11
CA GLN A 242 2.48 13.21 6.17
C GLN A 242 2.96 13.79 4.84
N ASN A 243 2.22 14.78 4.33
CA ASN A 243 2.49 15.48 3.07
C ASN A 243 2.56 14.56 1.83
N LYS A 244 1.93 13.39 1.87
CA LYS A 244 1.90 12.42 0.77
C LYS A 244 0.51 12.36 0.14
N ILE A 245 0.42 11.93 -1.10
CA ILE A 245 -0.84 11.52 -1.72
C ILE A 245 -1.05 10.05 -1.36
N VAL A 246 -2.11 9.81 -0.58
CA VAL A 246 -2.45 8.46 -0.11
C VAL A 246 -3.43 7.82 -1.09
N TYR A 247 -3.06 6.63 -1.63
CA TYR A 247 -3.94 5.87 -2.48
C TYR A 247 -4.54 4.68 -1.73
N LEU A 248 -5.86 4.50 -1.80
CA LEU A 248 -6.60 3.49 -1.02
C LEU A 248 -7.53 2.68 -1.92
N GLU A 249 -7.63 1.38 -1.68
CA GLU A 249 -8.60 0.49 -2.32
C GLU A 249 -9.03 -0.60 -1.33
N GLU A 250 -10.15 -1.30 -1.63
CA GLU A 250 -10.61 -2.42 -0.80
C GLU A 250 -11.48 -3.39 -1.61
N ILE A 251 -11.67 -4.59 -1.10
CA ILE A 251 -12.54 -5.62 -1.66
C ILE A 251 -13.28 -6.41 -0.59
N GLY A 252 -14.61 -6.61 -0.79
CA GLY A 252 -15.41 -7.59 -0.05
C GLY A 252 -15.70 -7.25 1.43
N GLU A 253 -15.32 -6.06 1.89
CA GLU A 253 -15.58 -5.62 3.25
C GLU A 253 -16.93 -4.92 3.37
N LYS A 254 -17.68 -5.23 4.44
CA LYS A 254 -18.93 -4.50 4.72
C LYS A 254 -18.65 -3.03 4.99
N THR A 255 -19.55 -2.14 4.60
CA THR A 255 -19.42 -0.69 4.76
C THR A 255 -18.98 -0.29 6.17
N TYR A 256 -19.57 -0.86 7.23
CA TYR A 256 -19.18 -0.53 8.61
C TYR A 256 -17.75 -0.96 8.96
N ARG A 257 -17.18 -1.95 8.26
CA ARG A 257 -15.77 -2.34 8.45
C ARG A 257 -14.84 -1.38 7.73
N VAL A 258 -15.20 -0.94 6.53
CA VAL A 258 -14.46 0.12 5.83
C VAL A 258 -14.45 1.40 6.67
N ASP A 259 -15.60 1.79 7.23
CA ASP A 259 -15.73 2.91 8.17
C ASP A 259 -14.80 2.75 9.38
N LYS A 260 -14.85 1.59 10.05
CA LYS A 260 -13.99 1.28 11.21
C LYS A 260 -12.49 1.38 10.88
N MET A 261 -12.04 0.76 9.78
CA MET A 261 -10.64 0.76 9.37
C MET A 261 -10.19 2.18 9.01
N LEU A 262 -11.00 2.91 8.25
CA LEU A 262 -10.69 4.29 7.91
C LEU A 262 -10.65 5.20 9.14
N PHE A 263 -11.59 5.02 10.09
CA PHE A 263 -11.57 5.73 11.37
C PHE A 263 -10.30 5.39 12.17
N HIS A 264 -9.86 4.14 12.18
CA HIS A 264 -8.64 3.72 12.86
C HIS A 264 -7.39 4.34 12.20
N LEU A 265 -7.29 4.31 10.87
CA LEU A 265 -6.23 5.00 10.14
C LEU A 265 -6.18 6.51 10.48
N LEU A 266 -7.35 7.17 10.52
CA LEU A 266 -7.45 8.60 10.86
C LEU A 266 -7.10 8.92 12.31
N SER A 267 -7.34 8.00 13.24
CA SER A 267 -7.12 8.23 14.68
C SER A 267 -5.81 7.66 15.19
N GLY A 268 -5.33 6.58 14.60
CA GLY A 268 -4.14 5.83 15.03
C GLY A 268 -2.86 6.17 14.28
N SER A 269 -2.96 6.86 13.12
CA SER A 269 -1.81 7.25 12.31
C SER A 269 -1.81 8.75 11.99
N ASN A 270 -0.85 9.18 11.18
CA ASN A 270 -0.79 10.57 10.69
C ASN A 270 -1.53 10.79 9.35
N LEU A 271 -2.50 9.94 8.97
CA LEU A 271 -3.27 10.07 7.73
C LEU A 271 -3.95 11.43 7.59
N LYS A 272 -4.37 12.06 8.70
CA LYS A 272 -4.94 13.43 8.68
C LYS A 272 -3.97 14.50 8.17
N GLN A 273 -2.69 14.21 8.09
CA GLN A 273 -1.65 15.10 7.59
C GLN A 273 -1.28 14.81 6.12
N ALA A 274 -2.02 13.94 5.45
CA ALA A 274 -1.85 13.68 4.03
C ALA A 274 -2.06 14.96 3.20
N ALA A 275 -1.35 15.08 2.09
CA ALA A 275 -1.56 16.17 1.12
C ALA A 275 -2.88 15.99 0.35
N GLY A 276 -3.30 14.77 0.12
CA GLY A 276 -4.55 14.39 -0.53
C GLY A 276 -4.77 12.89 -0.52
N ILE A 277 -5.99 12.47 -0.82
CA ILE A 277 -6.36 11.06 -0.87
C ILE A 277 -6.99 10.74 -2.23
N VAL A 278 -6.46 9.73 -2.91
CA VAL A 278 -7.06 9.16 -4.12
C VAL A 278 -7.54 7.74 -3.81
N MET A 279 -8.81 7.47 -4.11
CA MET A 279 -9.37 6.13 -3.92
C MET A 279 -9.57 5.46 -5.26
N GLY A 280 -9.21 4.18 -5.31
CA GLY A 280 -9.57 3.28 -6.36
C GLY A 280 -11.01 2.81 -6.23
N VAL A 281 -11.29 1.61 -6.69
CA VAL A 281 -12.60 0.99 -6.54
C VAL A 281 -12.61 0.15 -5.27
N PHE A 282 -13.59 0.37 -4.42
CA PHE A 282 -13.90 -0.46 -3.26
C PHE A 282 -14.93 -1.51 -3.69
N GLY A 283 -14.41 -2.58 -4.28
CA GLY A 283 -15.25 -3.62 -4.87
C GLY A 283 -16.01 -4.43 -3.82
N GLU A 284 -17.31 -4.69 -4.07
CA GLU A 284 -18.16 -5.47 -3.15
C GLU A 284 -18.21 -4.92 -1.71
N CYS A 285 -17.97 -3.61 -1.54
CA CYS A 285 -17.99 -2.94 -0.22
C CYS A 285 -19.30 -2.19 0.06
N ASN A 286 -20.17 -2.01 -0.92
CA ASN A 286 -21.44 -1.34 -0.79
C ASN A 286 -22.59 -2.34 -0.50
N ILE A 287 -22.49 -3.01 0.64
CA ILE A 287 -23.47 -4.04 1.05
C ILE A 287 -24.62 -3.35 1.77
N ASN A 288 -25.82 -3.43 1.20
CA ASN A 288 -27.05 -2.86 1.73
C ASN A 288 -27.77 -3.82 2.71
N ASP A 289 -27.12 -4.14 3.81
CA ASP A 289 -27.81 -4.78 4.96
C ASP A 289 -28.42 -3.67 5.82
N ALA A 290 -29.69 -3.35 5.62
CA ALA A 290 -30.37 -2.28 6.36
C ALA A 290 -30.53 -2.61 7.87
N PRO A 291 -30.37 -1.62 8.79
CA PRO A 291 -29.97 -0.23 8.55
C PRO A 291 -28.45 -0.07 8.44
N THR A 292 -27.95 0.53 7.38
CA THR A 292 -26.54 0.84 7.18
C THR A 292 -26.36 2.14 6.38
N LEU A 293 -25.19 2.77 6.52
CA LEU A 293 -24.77 3.81 5.57
C LEU A 293 -24.38 3.15 4.24
N SER A 294 -24.58 3.84 3.14
CA SER A 294 -23.91 3.50 1.90
C SER A 294 -22.40 3.72 2.05
N LEU A 295 -21.60 3.07 1.21
CA LEU A 295 -20.16 3.29 1.19
C LEU A 295 -19.83 4.79 1.01
N LYS A 296 -20.55 5.46 0.10
CA LYS A 296 -20.33 6.90 -0.14
C LYS A 296 -20.60 7.74 1.11
N GLU A 297 -21.69 7.50 1.82
CA GLU A 297 -22.01 8.24 3.06
C GLU A 297 -20.92 8.03 4.13
N ALA A 298 -20.43 6.80 4.31
CA ALA A 298 -19.37 6.52 5.27
C ALA A 298 -18.05 7.22 4.89
N LEU A 299 -17.70 7.24 3.60
CA LEU A 299 -16.52 7.95 3.12
C LEU A 299 -16.67 9.48 3.24
N ASP A 300 -17.84 10.03 2.92
CA ASP A 300 -18.14 11.46 3.04
C ASP A 300 -18.00 11.93 4.51
N ASP A 301 -18.59 11.18 5.46
CA ASP A 301 -18.57 11.51 6.90
C ASP A 301 -17.15 11.59 7.46
N LEU A 302 -16.25 10.71 7.03
CA LEU A 302 -14.90 10.62 7.57
C LEU A 302 -13.89 11.50 6.84
N LEU A 303 -14.03 11.68 5.52
CA LEU A 303 -12.98 12.29 4.69
C LEU A 303 -13.25 13.76 4.34
N ILE A 304 -14.52 14.19 4.19
CA ILE A 304 -14.83 15.60 3.91
C ILE A 304 -14.31 16.54 5.02
N PRO A 305 -14.42 16.17 6.33
CA PRO A 305 -13.92 17.04 7.41
C PRO A 305 -12.40 17.27 7.41
N LEU A 306 -11.63 16.49 6.66
CA LEU A 306 -10.18 16.67 6.57
C LEU A 306 -9.79 17.97 5.84
N ASN A 307 -10.66 18.51 5.01
CA ASN A 307 -10.42 19.71 4.17
C ASN A 307 -9.17 19.58 3.28
N ILE A 308 -8.85 18.39 2.82
CA ILE A 308 -7.82 18.10 1.82
C ILE A 308 -8.48 17.57 0.55
N PRO A 309 -7.82 17.61 -0.62
CA PRO A 309 -8.35 17.01 -1.84
C PRO A 309 -8.60 15.51 -1.71
N VAL A 310 -9.81 15.04 -2.02
CA VAL A 310 -10.21 13.63 -1.96
C VAL A 310 -11.04 13.27 -3.18
N SER A 311 -10.64 12.21 -3.90
CA SER A 311 -11.35 11.69 -5.07
C SER A 311 -11.51 10.18 -5.02
N TYR A 312 -12.60 9.65 -5.62
CA TYR A 312 -12.94 8.23 -5.66
C TYR A 312 -13.10 7.74 -7.09
N GLY A 313 -12.78 6.47 -7.32
CA GLY A 313 -13.10 5.72 -8.51
C GLY A 313 -12.02 5.73 -9.59
N LEU A 314 -10.74 5.96 -9.22
CA LEU A 314 -9.63 5.74 -10.14
C LEU A 314 -9.50 4.24 -10.48
N SER A 315 -8.91 3.95 -11.65
CA SER A 315 -8.80 2.58 -12.16
C SER A 315 -7.72 1.76 -11.46
N PHE A 316 -7.84 1.52 -10.15
CA PHE A 316 -7.00 0.59 -9.38
C PHE A 316 -7.81 -0.09 -8.25
N GLY A 317 -7.25 -1.16 -7.69
CA GLY A 317 -7.90 -2.04 -6.73
C GLY A 317 -8.22 -3.41 -7.35
N HIS A 318 -9.14 -4.16 -6.75
CA HIS A 318 -9.53 -5.51 -7.19
C HIS A 318 -10.45 -5.47 -8.42
N ILE A 319 -9.98 -4.90 -9.51
CA ILE A 319 -10.69 -4.71 -10.76
C ILE A 319 -9.87 -5.22 -11.94
N LYS A 320 -10.52 -5.58 -13.04
CA LYS A 320 -9.82 -6.10 -14.22
C LYS A 320 -8.94 -5.04 -14.89
N ARG A 321 -9.45 -3.79 -14.98
CA ARG A 321 -8.72 -2.67 -15.61
C ARG A 321 -7.97 -1.87 -14.58
N MET A 322 -6.82 -2.38 -14.17
CA MET A 322 -6.01 -1.82 -13.11
C MET A 322 -4.77 -1.11 -13.66
N VAL A 323 -4.50 0.10 -13.18
CA VAL A 323 -3.23 0.79 -13.40
C VAL A 323 -2.18 0.34 -12.38
N THR A 324 -0.90 0.52 -12.69
CA THR A 324 0.22 0.28 -11.78
C THR A 324 0.64 1.58 -11.11
N ILE A 325 0.68 1.60 -9.77
CA ILE A 325 1.01 2.79 -8.97
C ILE A 325 2.33 2.56 -8.25
N PRO A 326 3.36 3.40 -8.49
CA PRO A 326 4.63 3.31 -7.78
C PRO A 326 4.54 3.97 -6.40
N THR A 327 4.89 3.25 -5.34
CA THR A 327 5.04 3.80 -3.98
C THR A 327 6.32 4.64 -3.89
N GLY A 328 6.23 5.86 -3.37
CA GLY A 328 7.38 6.73 -3.16
C GLY A 328 7.67 7.73 -4.30
N ILE A 329 6.93 7.67 -5.40
CA ILE A 329 7.11 8.57 -6.56
C ILE A 329 6.23 9.81 -6.41
N MET A 330 6.81 10.97 -6.75
CA MET A 330 6.09 12.24 -6.75
C MET A 330 4.96 12.24 -7.77
N ALA A 331 3.79 12.65 -7.32
CA ALA A 331 2.60 12.74 -8.15
C ALA A 331 1.84 14.04 -7.87
N ALA A 332 1.01 14.44 -8.83
CA ALA A 332 0.03 15.50 -8.69
C ALA A 332 -1.38 14.92 -8.84
N MET A 333 -2.29 15.32 -7.96
CA MET A 333 -3.71 15.04 -8.08
C MET A 333 -4.52 16.32 -8.31
N ASP A 334 -5.58 16.22 -9.09
CA ASP A 334 -6.63 17.24 -9.24
C ASP A 334 -7.96 16.54 -8.94
N ALA A 335 -8.45 16.71 -7.70
CA ALA A 335 -9.66 16.03 -7.24
C ALA A 335 -10.90 16.51 -8.00
N ASP A 336 -10.94 17.79 -8.45
CA ASP A 336 -12.07 18.31 -9.21
C ASP A 336 -12.22 17.64 -10.58
N LYS A 337 -11.12 17.06 -11.09
CA LYS A 337 -11.06 16.34 -12.37
C LYS A 337 -10.90 14.83 -12.22
N ASN A 338 -10.91 14.33 -10.99
CA ASN A 338 -10.60 12.91 -10.70
C ASN A 338 -9.35 12.42 -11.45
N SER A 339 -8.25 13.17 -11.35
CA SER A 339 -7.04 12.85 -12.10
C SER A 339 -5.81 12.73 -11.19
N LEU A 340 -4.96 11.78 -11.54
CA LEU A 340 -3.66 11.54 -10.93
C LEU A 340 -2.60 11.48 -12.03
N MET A 341 -1.44 12.08 -11.78
CA MET A 341 -0.31 12.12 -12.72
C MET A 341 0.99 11.92 -11.96
N LEU A 342 1.87 11.05 -12.45
CA LEU A 342 3.24 10.97 -11.98
C LEU A 342 4.01 12.19 -12.51
N LEU A 343 4.87 12.77 -11.68
CA LEU A 343 5.71 13.94 -12.01
C LEU A 343 7.15 13.55 -12.34
N GLU A 344 7.49 12.29 -12.19
CA GLU A 344 8.83 11.74 -12.40
C GLU A 344 8.77 10.26 -12.77
N ALA A 345 9.88 9.73 -13.29
CA ALA A 345 10.01 8.32 -13.60
C ALA A 345 10.04 7.47 -12.31
N ALA A 346 9.48 6.27 -12.37
CA ALA A 346 9.46 5.31 -11.26
C ALA A 346 10.63 4.30 -11.32
N VAL A 347 11.38 4.28 -12.42
CA VAL A 347 12.51 3.36 -12.69
C VAL A 347 13.63 4.13 -13.39
N VAL A 348 14.85 3.58 -13.35
CA VAL A 348 16.05 4.17 -14.02
C VAL A 348 16.52 3.34 -15.19
#